data_295777144c3d70b749c328218ae69c7b
#
_entry.id   295777144c3d70b749c328218ae69c7b
#
_cell.length_a   1.000
_cell.length_b   1.000
_cell.length_c   1.000
_cell.angle_alpha   90.00
_cell.angle_beta   90.00
_cell.angle_gamma   90.00
#
_symmetry.space_group_name_H-M   'P 1'
#
loop_
_entity.id
_entity.type
_entity.pdbx_description
1 polymer ?
#
loop_
_entity_poly.entity_id
_entity_poly.type
_entity_poly.pdbx_seq_one_letter_code
_entity_poly.pdbx_strand_id
1 'polypeptide(L)'
;VKYVFIVVLLLVVAAGGLLLAALVERFLDDMTQTARIVPGERVFSMPVGVVARGVEPIIPKEQREIAAKQPNPVEPTPASIALGRERFATFCVPCHGPEAKGGVTGPVATKFIPTPDLTNAELQKQRTDGYWHSYVMAGGAVMPAYGEALSSEEAWSIVNYLRTLAAR
;
A
#
# COMPACT_ATOMS: atom_id res chain seq x y z
N VAL A 1 40.87 13.02 53.84
CA VAL A 1 41.36 13.76 52.64
C VAL A 1 41.38 12.83 51.41
N LYS A 2 41.96 11.62 51.51
CA LYS A 2 42.10 10.68 50.37
C LYS A 2 40.75 10.25 49.75
N TYR A 3 39.77 9.93 50.54
CA TYR A 3 38.42 9.57 50.05
C TYR A 3 37.64 10.76 49.46
N VAL A 4 37.83 11.96 50.02
CA VAL A 4 37.19 13.17 49.46
C VAL A 4 37.74 13.46 48.07
N PHE A 5 39.06 13.31 47.86
CA PHE A 5 39.66 13.48 46.55
C PHE A 5 39.11 12.47 45.52
N ILE A 6 38.96 11.19 45.89
CA ILE A 6 38.39 10.15 45.02
C ILE A 6 36.93 10.46 44.67
N VAL A 7 36.13 10.88 45.64
CA VAL A 7 34.74 11.24 45.39
C VAL A 7 34.61 12.42 44.43
N VAL A 8 35.43 13.48 44.66
CA VAL A 8 35.45 14.64 43.76
C VAL A 8 35.86 14.24 42.34
N LEU A 9 36.89 13.41 42.21
CA LEU A 9 37.34 12.91 40.90
C LEU A 9 36.22 12.14 40.17
N LEU A 10 35.52 11.24 40.88
CA LEU A 10 34.43 10.48 40.30
C LEU A 10 33.28 11.38 39.87
N LEU A 11 32.92 12.40 40.63
CA LEU A 11 31.90 13.38 40.27
C LEU A 11 32.28 14.19 39.02
N VAL A 12 33.53 14.60 38.90
CA VAL A 12 34.02 15.32 37.71
C VAL A 12 33.99 14.42 36.49
N VAL A 13 34.38 13.15 36.59
CA VAL A 13 34.34 12.19 35.47
C VAL A 13 32.90 11.92 35.09
N ALA A 14 32.00 11.73 36.05
CA ALA A 14 30.57 11.52 35.76
C ALA A 14 29.93 12.75 35.09
N ALA A 15 30.20 13.95 35.58
CA ALA A 15 29.70 15.19 34.98
C ALA A 15 30.25 15.39 33.56
N GLY A 16 31.54 15.11 33.34
CA GLY A 16 32.18 15.17 32.02
C GLY A 16 31.56 14.15 31.04
N GLY A 17 31.29 12.94 31.51
CA GLY A 17 30.63 11.90 30.73
C GLY A 17 29.19 12.28 30.32
N LEU A 18 28.41 12.83 31.24
CA LEU A 18 27.07 13.34 30.98
C LEU A 18 27.05 14.49 29.96
N LEU A 19 27.99 15.43 30.12
CA LEU A 19 28.15 16.55 29.20
C LEU A 19 28.52 16.05 27.77
N LEU A 20 29.46 15.10 27.71
CA LEU A 20 29.86 14.51 26.44
C LEU A 20 28.70 13.77 25.78
N ALA A 21 27.92 12.98 26.52
CA ALA A 21 26.75 12.31 26.01
C ALA A 21 25.71 13.29 25.43
N ALA A 22 25.41 14.36 26.16
CA ALA A 22 24.50 15.41 25.70
C ALA A 22 25.02 16.15 24.45
N LEU A 23 26.32 16.36 24.34
CA LEU A 23 26.93 16.95 23.14
C LEU A 23 26.85 15.98 21.94
N VAL A 24 27.13 14.70 22.17
CA VAL A 24 27.05 13.66 21.13
C VAL A 24 25.63 13.56 20.60
N GLU A 25 24.62 13.47 21.46
CA GLU A 25 23.21 13.47 21.03
C GLU A 25 22.89 14.72 20.21
N ARG A 26 23.34 15.89 20.63
CA ARG A 26 23.04 17.15 19.97
C ARG A 26 23.71 17.31 18.59
N PHE A 27 24.92 16.79 18.42
CA PHE A 27 25.72 16.98 17.20
C PHE A 27 25.70 15.78 16.25
N LEU A 28 25.42 14.57 16.73
CA LEU A 28 25.35 13.37 15.87
C LEU A 28 23.94 12.98 15.45
N ASP A 29 22.92 13.61 16.02
CA ASP A 29 21.50 13.28 15.74
C ASP A 29 20.94 13.96 14.48
N ASP A 30 21.73 14.77 13.78
CA ASP A 30 21.33 15.49 12.56
C ASP A 30 20.86 14.56 11.43
N MET A 31 21.22 13.28 11.47
CA MET A 31 20.85 12.29 10.46
C MET A 31 19.69 11.39 10.88
N THR A 32 19.35 11.33 12.17
CA THR A 32 18.29 10.46 12.72
C THR A 32 16.98 11.21 12.91
N GLN A 33 17.02 12.52 13.19
CA GLN A 33 15.84 13.37 13.37
C GLN A 33 15.85 14.55 12.39
N THR A 34 15.59 14.29 11.13
CA THR A 34 15.42 15.34 10.13
C THR A 34 13.96 15.78 10.05
N ALA A 35 13.73 17.08 9.78
CA ALA A 35 12.38 17.62 9.53
C ALA A 35 11.77 17.13 8.19
N ARG A 36 12.40 16.14 7.55
CA ARG A 36 11.88 15.54 6.31
C ARG A 36 10.66 14.67 6.60
N ILE A 37 9.78 14.60 5.63
CA ILE A 37 8.69 13.63 5.61
C ILE A 37 9.29 12.27 5.24
N VAL A 38 9.23 11.30 6.15
CA VAL A 38 9.64 9.93 5.88
C VAL A 38 8.40 9.12 5.56
N PRO A 39 8.37 8.37 4.44
CA PRO A 39 7.23 7.52 4.11
C PRO A 39 6.89 6.56 5.25
N GLY A 40 5.62 6.54 5.67
CA GLY A 40 5.13 5.69 6.75
C GLY A 40 5.32 6.20 8.19
N GLU A 41 6.09 7.26 8.42
CA GLU A 41 6.29 7.84 9.75
C GLU A 41 5.16 8.76 10.20
N ARG A 42 4.56 9.50 9.26
CA ARG A 42 3.44 10.40 9.50
C ARG A 42 2.39 10.29 8.43
N VAL A 43 1.16 10.23 8.84
CA VAL A 43 0.02 10.45 7.97
C VAL A 43 -0.32 11.95 8.04
N PHE A 44 -0.15 12.64 6.92
CA PHE A 44 -0.59 14.03 6.80
C PHE A 44 -2.04 14.00 6.32
N SER A 45 -2.96 14.41 7.18
CA SER A 45 -4.33 14.68 6.73
C SER A 45 -4.31 15.86 5.77
N MET A 46 -4.96 15.73 4.63
CA MET A 46 -5.14 16.87 3.73
C MET A 46 -5.90 17.97 4.43
N PRO A 47 -5.51 19.25 4.26
CA PRO A 47 -6.29 20.37 4.78
C PRO A 47 -7.73 20.33 4.27
N VAL A 48 -8.68 20.76 5.09
CA VAL A 48 -10.09 20.82 4.69
C VAL A 48 -10.27 21.67 3.43
N GLY A 49 -10.97 21.14 2.43
CA GLY A 49 -11.22 21.84 1.17
C GLY A 49 -10.14 21.67 0.10
N VAL A 50 -9.06 20.94 0.37
CA VAL A 50 -8.07 20.59 -0.65
C VAL A 50 -8.55 19.38 -1.45
N VAL A 51 -8.60 19.53 -2.77
CA VAL A 51 -8.88 18.45 -3.72
C VAL A 51 -7.62 18.23 -4.56
N ALA A 52 -7.08 17.01 -4.52
CA ALA A 52 -5.94 16.65 -5.36
C ALA A 52 -6.34 16.67 -6.85
N ARG A 53 -5.54 17.30 -7.70
CA ARG A 53 -5.80 17.32 -9.14
C ARG A 53 -5.60 15.91 -9.72
N GLY A 54 -6.57 15.48 -10.54
CA GLY A 54 -6.46 14.22 -11.28
C GLY A 54 -6.64 12.95 -10.45
N VAL A 55 -7.02 13.07 -9.18
CA VAL A 55 -7.33 11.92 -8.33
C VAL A 55 -8.85 11.82 -8.18
N GLU A 56 -9.43 10.74 -8.67
CA GLU A 56 -10.83 10.42 -8.38
C GLU A 56 -10.96 10.01 -6.90
N PRO A 57 -12.03 10.45 -6.22
CA PRO A 57 -12.29 10.01 -4.85
C PRO A 57 -12.45 8.49 -4.80
N ILE A 58 -11.65 7.83 -3.99
CA ILE A 58 -11.78 6.39 -3.76
C ILE A 58 -13.04 6.16 -2.93
N ILE A 59 -13.98 5.38 -3.45
CA ILE A 59 -15.16 4.96 -2.71
C ILE A 59 -14.69 3.98 -1.61
N PRO A 60 -14.94 4.26 -0.32
CA PRO A 60 -14.53 3.39 0.76
C PRO A 60 -15.08 1.96 0.62
N LYS A 61 -14.36 0.98 1.12
CA LYS A 61 -14.77 -0.44 1.06
C LYS A 61 -16.12 -0.72 1.71
N GLU A 62 -16.53 0.09 2.68
CA GLU A 62 -17.82 0.03 3.36
C GLU A 62 -18.99 0.40 2.42
N GLN A 63 -18.69 1.15 1.35
CA GLN A 63 -19.64 1.58 0.33
C GLN A 63 -19.49 0.81 -0.99
N ARG A 64 -18.96 -0.39 -0.95
CA ARG A 64 -18.69 -1.23 -2.12
C ARG A 64 -19.92 -1.49 -2.98
N GLU A 65 -21.10 -1.60 -2.37
CA GLU A 65 -22.35 -1.78 -3.10
C GLU A 65 -22.72 -0.57 -3.98
N ILE A 66 -22.26 0.63 -3.60
CA ILE A 66 -22.39 1.83 -4.43
C ILE A 66 -21.39 1.77 -5.58
N ALA A 67 -20.14 1.45 -5.28
CA ALA A 67 -19.09 1.30 -6.28
C ALA A 67 -19.42 0.19 -7.31
N ALA A 68 -20.02 -0.90 -6.86
CA ALA A 68 -20.43 -2.01 -7.72
C ALA A 68 -21.42 -1.61 -8.84
N LYS A 69 -22.13 -0.51 -8.68
CA LYS A 69 -23.07 0.01 -9.68
C LYS A 69 -22.39 0.88 -10.75
N GLN A 70 -21.14 1.22 -10.57
CA GLN A 70 -20.40 2.02 -11.55
C GLN A 70 -20.10 1.18 -12.80
N PRO A 71 -20.46 1.67 -14.00
CA PRO A 71 -20.04 1.05 -15.24
C PRO A 71 -18.52 1.27 -15.43
N ASN A 72 -17.89 0.37 -16.16
CA ASN A 72 -16.49 0.56 -16.55
C ASN A 72 -16.42 1.67 -17.62
N PRO A 73 -15.75 2.81 -17.36
CA PRO A 73 -15.62 3.88 -18.34
C PRO A 73 -14.53 3.60 -19.39
N VAL A 74 -13.68 2.59 -19.14
CA VAL A 74 -12.57 2.23 -20.04
C VAL A 74 -13.00 1.08 -20.93
N GLU A 75 -13.07 1.32 -22.24
CA GLU A 75 -13.42 0.28 -23.21
C GLU A 75 -12.40 -0.87 -23.19
N PRO A 76 -12.86 -2.14 -23.35
CA PRO A 76 -11.98 -3.32 -23.37
C PRO A 76 -11.26 -3.46 -24.73
N THR A 77 -10.45 -2.48 -25.07
CA THR A 77 -9.58 -2.49 -26.26
C THR A 77 -8.33 -3.34 -26.03
N PRO A 78 -7.65 -3.80 -27.10
CA PRO A 78 -6.37 -4.48 -26.97
C PRO A 78 -5.35 -3.68 -26.14
N ALA A 79 -5.37 -2.35 -26.25
CA ALA A 79 -4.47 -1.47 -25.50
C ALA A 79 -4.79 -1.46 -24.01
N SER A 80 -6.08 -1.28 -23.62
CA SER A 80 -6.47 -1.29 -22.20
C SER A 80 -6.25 -2.67 -21.56
N ILE A 81 -6.51 -3.76 -22.29
CA ILE A 81 -6.24 -5.13 -21.83
C ILE A 81 -4.73 -5.35 -21.65
N ALA A 82 -3.89 -4.87 -22.55
CA ALA A 82 -2.43 -4.97 -22.41
C ALA A 82 -1.91 -4.17 -21.21
N LEU A 83 -2.40 -2.94 -20.99
CA LEU A 83 -2.11 -2.14 -19.81
C LEU A 83 -2.54 -2.86 -18.53
N GLY A 84 -3.76 -3.37 -18.51
CA GLY A 84 -4.29 -4.13 -17.37
C GLY A 84 -3.46 -5.36 -17.04
N ARG A 85 -3.00 -6.10 -18.06
CA ARG A 85 -2.11 -7.24 -17.90
C ARG A 85 -0.76 -6.85 -17.29
N GLU A 86 -0.17 -5.74 -17.75
CA GLU A 86 1.10 -5.23 -17.21
C GLU A 86 0.96 -4.84 -15.73
N ARG A 87 -0.11 -4.10 -15.40
CA ARG A 87 -0.37 -3.69 -14.01
C ARG A 87 -0.71 -4.88 -13.12
N PHE A 88 -1.48 -5.83 -13.62
CA PHE A 88 -1.74 -7.09 -12.92
C PHE A 88 -0.45 -7.86 -12.61
N ALA A 89 0.47 -7.94 -13.57
CA ALA A 89 1.75 -8.60 -13.37
C ALA A 89 2.58 -7.95 -12.26
N THR A 90 2.53 -6.63 -12.16
CA THR A 90 3.29 -5.87 -11.16
C THR A 90 2.67 -5.96 -9.76
N PHE A 91 1.36 -5.72 -9.65
CA PHE A 91 0.70 -5.50 -8.36
C PHE A 91 -0.08 -6.71 -7.83
N CYS A 92 -0.56 -7.60 -8.70
CA CYS A 92 -1.50 -8.64 -8.32
C CYS A 92 -0.89 -10.04 -8.29
N VAL A 93 0.05 -10.33 -9.21
CA VAL A 93 0.75 -11.64 -9.31
C VAL A 93 1.39 -12.10 -8.00
N PRO A 94 2.01 -11.23 -7.17
CA PRO A 94 2.59 -11.67 -5.91
C PRO A 94 1.63 -12.43 -5.00
N CYS A 95 0.34 -12.10 -5.04
CA CYS A 95 -0.71 -12.77 -4.27
C CYS A 95 -1.55 -13.73 -5.12
N HIS A 96 -2.00 -13.31 -6.31
CA HIS A 96 -2.94 -14.09 -7.12
C HIS A 96 -2.29 -15.08 -8.10
N GLY A 97 -0.95 -15.07 -8.20
CA GLY A 97 -0.20 -15.91 -9.12
C GLY A 97 -0.27 -15.41 -10.58
N PRO A 98 0.63 -15.89 -11.46
CA PRO A 98 0.74 -15.41 -12.84
C PRO A 98 -0.48 -15.79 -13.70
N GLU A 99 -1.18 -16.85 -13.35
CA GLU A 99 -2.40 -17.32 -14.04
C GLU A 99 -3.69 -16.81 -13.40
N ALA A 100 -3.60 -15.97 -12.35
CA ALA A 100 -4.72 -15.45 -11.57
C ALA A 100 -5.61 -16.54 -10.91
N LYS A 101 -5.13 -17.78 -10.81
CA LYS A 101 -5.86 -18.90 -10.20
C LYS A 101 -5.90 -18.86 -8.68
N GLY A 102 -5.17 -17.94 -8.07
CA GLY A 102 -5.16 -17.80 -6.63
C GLY A 102 -4.59 -19.01 -5.90
N GLY A 103 -5.24 -19.40 -4.81
CA GLY A 103 -4.74 -20.47 -3.95
C GLY A 103 -3.41 -20.05 -3.30
N VAL A 104 -2.39 -20.91 -3.43
CA VAL A 104 -1.03 -20.65 -2.96
C VAL A 104 -0.04 -20.46 -4.12
N THR A 105 -0.53 -20.04 -5.29
CA THR A 105 0.31 -19.92 -6.49
C THR A 105 1.20 -18.67 -6.50
N GLY A 106 0.81 -17.62 -5.77
CA GLY A 106 1.64 -16.44 -5.58
C GLY A 106 2.60 -16.59 -4.40
N PRO A 107 3.83 -16.05 -4.47
CA PRO A 107 4.83 -16.18 -3.42
C PRO A 107 4.40 -15.58 -2.07
N VAL A 108 3.54 -14.56 -2.08
CA VAL A 108 2.99 -13.94 -0.87
C VAL A 108 1.85 -14.79 -0.30
N ALA A 109 0.98 -15.33 -1.15
CA ALA A 109 -0.16 -16.16 -0.72
C ALA A 109 0.27 -17.42 0.06
N THR A 110 1.44 -17.98 -0.24
CA THR A 110 2.01 -19.11 0.52
C THR A 110 2.30 -18.76 1.98
N LYS A 111 2.41 -17.49 2.33
CA LYS A 111 2.79 -17.00 3.67
C LYS A 111 1.60 -16.48 4.47
N PHE A 112 0.49 -16.19 3.82
CA PHE A 112 -0.69 -15.59 4.46
C PHE A 112 -1.89 -16.52 4.36
N ILE A 113 -2.78 -16.21 3.44
CA ILE A 113 -4.01 -16.98 3.20
C ILE A 113 -4.17 -17.26 1.72
N PRO A 114 -4.79 -18.37 1.36
CA PRO A 114 -5.13 -18.65 -0.02
C PRO A 114 -6.02 -17.53 -0.61
N THR A 115 -5.64 -17.04 -1.78
CA THR A 115 -6.40 -16.03 -2.52
C THR A 115 -7.44 -16.70 -3.44
N PRO A 116 -8.54 -16.01 -3.78
CA PRO A 116 -9.55 -16.58 -4.67
C PRO A 116 -9.01 -16.78 -6.08
N ASP A 117 -9.58 -17.78 -6.78
CA ASP A 117 -9.37 -17.98 -8.20
C ASP A 117 -10.15 -16.91 -8.99
N LEU A 118 -9.42 -15.96 -9.57
CA LEU A 118 -10.00 -14.87 -10.34
C LEU A 118 -10.44 -15.30 -11.75
N THR A 119 -10.09 -16.52 -12.19
CA THR A 119 -10.52 -17.07 -13.48
C THR A 119 -11.85 -17.83 -13.37
N ASN A 120 -12.34 -18.05 -12.15
CA ASN A 120 -13.56 -18.77 -11.90
C ASN A 120 -14.76 -18.05 -12.55
N ALA A 121 -15.40 -18.72 -13.53
CA ALA A 121 -16.49 -18.16 -14.34
C ALA A 121 -17.70 -17.75 -13.50
N GLU A 122 -18.00 -18.48 -12.44
CA GLU A 122 -19.12 -18.17 -11.56
C GLU A 122 -18.87 -16.92 -10.72
N LEU A 123 -17.66 -16.81 -10.15
CA LEU A 123 -17.22 -15.61 -9.44
C LEU A 123 -17.24 -14.38 -10.36
N GLN A 124 -16.79 -14.55 -11.61
CA GLN A 124 -16.78 -13.50 -12.63
C GLN A 124 -18.20 -13.01 -12.98
N LYS A 125 -19.19 -13.90 -13.03
CA LYS A 125 -20.60 -13.54 -13.30
C LYS A 125 -21.25 -12.84 -12.11
N GLN A 126 -20.94 -13.25 -10.88
CA GLN A 126 -21.53 -12.71 -9.67
C GLN A 126 -21.09 -11.27 -9.37
N ARG A 127 -19.94 -10.85 -9.90
CA ARG A 127 -19.31 -9.58 -9.56
C ARG A 127 -19.28 -8.63 -10.77
N THR A 128 -19.75 -7.41 -10.56
CA THR A 128 -19.72 -6.36 -11.58
C THR A 128 -18.29 -5.80 -11.75
N ASP A 129 -18.06 -5.06 -12.83
CA ASP A 129 -16.79 -4.38 -13.06
C ASP A 129 -16.49 -3.35 -11.96
N GLY A 130 -17.50 -2.57 -11.55
CA GLY A 130 -17.38 -1.63 -10.45
C GLY A 130 -17.03 -2.31 -9.12
N TYR A 131 -17.52 -3.51 -8.88
CA TYR A 131 -17.13 -4.30 -7.72
C TYR A 131 -15.63 -4.66 -7.76
N TRP A 132 -15.15 -5.17 -8.90
CA TRP A 132 -13.73 -5.49 -9.08
C TRP A 132 -12.84 -4.26 -8.95
N HIS A 133 -13.20 -3.16 -9.62
CA HIS A 133 -12.51 -1.89 -9.52
C HIS A 133 -12.41 -1.41 -8.07
N SER A 134 -13.53 -1.42 -7.35
CA SER A 134 -13.55 -1.04 -5.92
C SER A 134 -12.65 -1.92 -5.05
N TYR A 135 -12.53 -3.21 -5.38
CA TYR A 135 -11.60 -4.09 -4.67
C TYR A 135 -10.14 -3.72 -4.92
N VAL A 136 -9.79 -3.34 -6.15
CA VAL A 136 -8.45 -2.87 -6.49
C VAL A 136 -8.15 -1.55 -5.77
N MET A 137 -9.07 -0.58 -5.84
CA MET A 137 -8.83 0.77 -5.30
C MET A 137 -8.85 0.82 -3.77
N ALA A 138 -9.87 0.25 -3.15
CA ALA A 138 -10.12 0.37 -1.70
C ALA A 138 -9.69 -0.87 -0.88
N GLY A 139 -9.22 -1.92 -1.54
CA GLY A 139 -8.82 -3.16 -0.87
C GLY A 139 -10.00 -3.98 -0.32
N GLY A 140 -9.67 -5.01 0.44
CA GLY A 140 -10.62 -5.92 1.09
C GLY A 140 -10.28 -6.14 2.56
N ALA A 141 -10.75 -7.27 3.12
CA ALA A 141 -10.42 -7.64 4.50
C ALA A 141 -8.91 -7.96 4.67
N VAL A 142 -8.30 -8.55 3.64
CA VAL A 142 -6.89 -8.95 3.63
C VAL A 142 -6.15 -8.33 2.45
N MET A 143 -6.83 -8.14 1.31
CA MET A 143 -6.26 -7.51 0.12
C MET A 143 -5.98 -6.03 0.42
N PRO A 144 -4.74 -5.55 0.25
CA PRO A 144 -4.42 -4.13 0.44
C PRO A 144 -5.12 -3.24 -0.61
N ALA A 145 -5.27 -1.96 -0.28
CA ALA A 145 -5.73 -0.94 -1.22
C ALA A 145 -4.60 -0.51 -2.15
N TYR A 146 -4.90 -0.37 -3.44
CA TYR A 146 -3.93 0.09 -4.44
C TYR A 146 -4.26 1.46 -5.03
N GLY A 147 -5.28 2.14 -4.52
CA GLY A 147 -5.71 3.44 -5.04
C GLY A 147 -4.70 4.58 -4.92
N GLU A 148 -3.66 4.41 -4.09
CA GLU A 148 -2.53 5.35 -4.03
C GLU A 148 -1.42 5.03 -5.05
N ALA A 149 -1.38 3.79 -5.55
CA ALA A 149 -0.34 3.30 -6.46
C ALA A 149 -0.81 3.19 -7.92
N LEU A 150 -2.11 3.10 -8.14
CA LEU A 150 -2.75 2.96 -9.45
C LEU A 150 -3.68 4.14 -9.72
N SER A 151 -3.67 4.65 -10.93
CA SER A 151 -4.73 5.53 -11.41
C SER A 151 -6.04 4.75 -11.59
N SER A 152 -7.16 5.46 -11.61
CA SER A 152 -8.47 4.86 -11.87
C SER A 152 -8.50 4.14 -13.23
N GLU A 153 -7.90 4.73 -14.27
CA GLU A 153 -7.79 4.13 -15.61
C GLU A 153 -7.01 2.82 -15.59
N GLU A 154 -5.88 2.76 -14.88
CA GLU A 154 -5.09 1.53 -14.74
C GLU A 154 -5.88 0.45 -13.99
N ALA A 155 -6.60 0.82 -12.94
CA ALA A 155 -7.44 -0.11 -12.20
C ALA A 155 -8.60 -0.66 -13.06
N TRP A 156 -9.27 0.17 -13.86
CA TRP A 156 -10.29 -0.27 -14.82
C TRP A 156 -9.68 -1.16 -15.92
N SER A 157 -8.48 -0.84 -16.36
CA SER A 157 -7.74 -1.68 -17.33
C SER A 157 -7.41 -3.05 -16.76
N ILE A 158 -7.08 -3.14 -15.46
CA ILE A 158 -6.93 -4.43 -14.76
C ILE A 158 -8.24 -5.22 -14.81
N VAL A 159 -9.38 -4.56 -14.58
CA VAL A 159 -10.71 -5.23 -14.69
C VAL A 159 -10.94 -5.77 -16.10
N ASN A 160 -10.63 -4.99 -17.14
CA ASN A 160 -10.73 -5.44 -18.53
C ASN A 160 -9.86 -6.69 -18.78
N TYR A 161 -8.63 -6.71 -18.26
CA TYR A 161 -7.77 -7.89 -18.35
C TYR A 161 -8.37 -9.10 -17.61
N LEU A 162 -8.85 -8.92 -16.37
CA LEU A 162 -9.46 -9.99 -15.59
C LEU A 162 -10.64 -10.63 -16.33
N ARG A 163 -11.47 -9.84 -17.03
CA ARG A 163 -12.58 -10.35 -17.82
C ARG A 163 -12.14 -11.28 -18.95
N THR A 164 -10.93 -11.07 -19.50
CA THR A 164 -10.37 -11.99 -20.51
C THR A 164 -9.97 -13.35 -19.95
N LEU A 165 -9.81 -13.47 -18.64
CA LEU A 165 -9.42 -14.71 -17.97
C LEU A 165 -10.59 -15.64 -17.69
N ALA A 166 -11.83 -15.11 -17.63
CA ALA A 166 -13.05 -15.90 -17.35
C ALA A 166 -13.39 -16.94 -18.41
N ALA A 167 -12.82 -16.85 -19.60
CA ALA A 167 -13.13 -17.70 -20.76
C ALA A 167 -12.11 -18.85 -20.95
N ARG A 168 -11.22 -19.07 -19.99
CA ARG A 168 -10.15 -20.08 -20.12
C ARG A 168 -10.34 -21.27 -19.20
#